data_79ff4fc782ca8780dee5c135e7311606
#
_entry.id   79ff4fc782ca8780dee5c135e7311606
#
_cell.length_a   1.000
_cell.length_b   1.000
_cell.length_c   1.000
_cell.angle_alpha   90.00
_cell.angle_beta   90.00
_cell.angle_gamma   90.00
#
_symmetry.space_group_name_H-M   'P 1'
#
loop_
_entity.id
_entity.type
_entity.pdbx_description
1 polymer ?
#
loop_
_entity_poly.entity_id
_entity_poly.type
_entity_poly.pdbx_seq_one_letter_code
_entity_poly.pdbx_strand_id
1 'polypeptide(L)'
;VGKIVFQGASALNLDAKGRMSVPAKHRDALLVQGEGRVTLTKYPDGCLLLFPRPEWETFRARVAQLPMDAHWWRRIFLGSAADVELDSAGRILVSPELRSAAGIEKEVMLLGMGSHLELWDAASYAAKEQAAIAQGMPEALKQFNF
;
A
#
# COMPACT_ATOMS: atom_id res chain seq x y z
N VAL A 1 -6.14 -5.75 -23.96
CA VAL A 1 -5.06 -5.02 -23.30
C VAL A 1 -4.99 -5.43 -21.84
N GLY A 2 -3.82 -5.86 -21.41
CA GLY A 2 -3.63 -6.31 -20.04
C GLY A 2 -3.77 -5.19 -19.02
N LYS A 3 -4.12 -5.58 -17.80
CA LYS A 3 -4.17 -4.69 -16.65
C LYS A 3 -2.75 -4.27 -16.29
N ILE A 4 -2.55 -3.00 -15.94
CA ILE A 4 -1.26 -2.54 -15.42
C ILE A 4 -1.10 -3.11 -14.00
N VAL A 5 0.04 -3.74 -13.76
CA VAL A 5 0.32 -4.43 -12.50
C VAL A 5 1.51 -3.74 -11.82
N PHE A 6 1.36 -3.46 -10.53
CA PHE A 6 2.44 -2.86 -9.75
C PHE A 6 3.40 -3.95 -9.27
N GLN A 7 4.70 -3.69 -9.42
CA GLN A 7 5.75 -4.57 -8.90
C GLN A 7 7.02 -3.77 -8.64
N GLY A 8 7.90 -4.34 -7.85
CA GLY A 8 9.19 -3.75 -7.52
C GLY A 8 9.16 -2.95 -6.23
N ALA A 9 10.34 -2.67 -5.71
CA ALA A 9 10.56 -1.95 -4.46
C ALA A 9 11.31 -0.65 -4.73
N SER A 10 10.88 0.43 -4.07
CA SER A 10 11.53 1.74 -4.18
C SER A 10 11.77 2.31 -2.80
N ALA A 11 13.02 2.65 -2.50
CA ALA A 11 13.39 3.33 -1.26
C ALA A 11 13.21 4.84 -1.48
N LEU A 12 12.39 5.47 -0.66
CA LEU A 12 12.02 6.88 -0.82
C LEU A 12 12.06 7.58 0.54
N ASN A 13 12.02 8.91 0.50
CA ASN A 13 11.89 9.72 1.71
C ASN A 13 10.64 10.59 1.61
N LEU A 14 9.91 10.71 2.70
CA LEU A 14 8.87 11.71 2.80
C LEU A 14 9.49 13.08 3.01
N ASP A 15 8.87 14.13 2.47
CA ASP A 15 9.30 15.49 2.75
C ASP A 15 8.80 15.94 4.13
N ALA A 16 9.14 17.17 4.52
CA ALA A 16 8.78 17.69 5.85
C ALA A 16 7.27 17.77 6.09
N LYS A 17 6.47 17.80 5.02
CA LYS A 17 5.01 17.84 5.10
C LYS A 17 4.36 16.47 5.03
N GLY A 18 5.15 15.41 4.89
CA GLY A 18 4.64 14.04 4.78
C GLY A 18 4.23 13.65 3.37
N ARG A 19 4.76 14.34 2.35
CA ARG A 19 4.48 14.01 0.95
C ARG A 19 5.55 13.07 0.40
N MET A 20 5.10 12.13 -0.43
CA MET A 20 5.97 11.16 -1.08
C MET A 20 5.96 11.41 -2.58
N SER A 21 7.15 11.59 -3.17
CA SER A 21 7.28 11.65 -4.64
C SER A 21 7.17 10.24 -5.18
N VAL A 22 6.11 9.97 -5.92
CA VAL A 22 5.88 8.63 -6.47
C VAL A 22 6.80 8.40 -7.66
N PRO A 23 7.52 7.26 -7.72
CA PRO A 23 8.37 6.94 -8.88
C PRO A 23 7.59 6.99 -10.20
N ALA A 24 8.24 7.41 -11.26
CA ALA A 24 7.59 7.68 -12.55
C ALA A 24 6.76 6.51 -13.05
N LYS A 25 7.27 5.28 -12.96
CA LYS A 25 6.54 4.11 -13.47
C LYS A 25 5.22 3.88 -12.73
N HIS A 26 5.21 4.08 -11.40
CA HIS A 26 3.99 3.94 -10.61
C HIS A 26 3.07 5.14 -10.81
N ARG A 27 3.64 6.33 -10.94
CA ARG A 27 2.87 7.54 -11.20
C ARG A 27 2.08 7.43 -12.50
N ASP A 28 2.72 6.95 -13.57
CA ASP A 28 2.06 6.78 -14.85
C ASP A 28 0.92 5.75 -14.74
N ALA A 29 1.14 4.66 -14.04
CA ALA A 29 0.11 3.64 -13.82
C ALA A 29 -1.07 4.20 -13.02
N LEU A 30 -0.81 5.01 -12.00
CA LEU A 30 -1.86 5.63 -11.21
C LEU A 30 -2.68 6.64 -12.03
N LEU A 31 -2.04 7.37 -12.92
CA LEU A 31 -2.73 8.29 -13.82
C LEU A 31 -3.62 7.54 -14.81
N VAL A 32 -3.12 6.44 -15.37
CA VAL A 32 -3.88 5.65 -16.35
C VAL A 32 -5.07 4.96 -15.68
N GLN A 33 -4.88 4.35 -14.52
CA GLN A 33 -5.91 3.55 -13.87
C GLN A 33 -6.95 4.38 -13.11
N GLY A 34 -6.56 5.51 -12.53
CA GLY A 34 -7.43 6.24 -11.61
C GLY A 34 -7.36 7.75 -11.74
N GLU A 35 -6.78 8.25 -12.83
CA GLU A 35 -6.63 9.70 -13.04
C GLU A 35 -5.87 10.37 -11.91
N GLY A 36 -4.94 9.63 -11.27
CA GLY A 36 -4.16 10.15 -10.16
C GLY A 36 -4.88 10.11 -8.82
N ARG A 37 -6.10 9.57 -8.76
CA ARG A 37 -6.84 9.42 -7.50
C ARG A 37 -6.46 8.10 -6.85
N VAL A 38 -6.08 8.16 -5.58
CA VAL A 38 -5.67 6.99 -4.82
C VAL A 38 -6.34 6.99 -3.46
N THR A 39 -6.38 5.83 -2.83
CA THR A 39 -6.88 5.69 -1.46
C THR A 39 -5.85 4.92 -0.65
N LEU A 40 -5.50 5.46 0.52
CA LEU A 40 -4.63 4.80 1.47
C LEU A 40 -5.45 4.26 2.62
N THR A 41 -5.04 3.10 3.15
CA THR A 41 -5.64 2.56 4.36
C THR A 41 -4.64 1.73 5.14
N LYS A 42 -4.98 1.39 6.37
CA LYS A 42 -4.15 0.57 7.25
C LYS A 42 -4.20 -0.91 6.83
N TYR A 43 -3.13 -1.63 7.12
CA TYR A 43 -3.07 -3.06 6.92
C TYR A 43 -2.52 -3.75 8.17
N PRO A 44 -3.03 -4.96 8.50
CA PRO A 44 -2.64 -5.66 9.75
C PRO A 44 -1.14 -5.88 9.92
N ASP A 45 -0.39 -5.99 8.83
CA ASP A 45 1.05 -6.25 8.90
C ASP A 45 1.86 -5.05 9.37
N GLY A 46 1.22 -3.88 9.55
CA GLY A 46 1.88 -2.68 10.03
C GLY A 46 2.33 -1.72 8.93
N CYS A 47 1.84 -1.92 7.72
CA CYS A 47 2.07 -0.99 6.60
C CYS A 47 0.78 -0.28 6.22
N LEU A 48 0.86 0.52 5.16
CA LEU A 48 -0.31 1.12 4.53
C LEU A 48 -0.50 0.48 3.15
N LEU A 49 -1.76 0.29 2.77
CA LEU A 49 -2.11 -0.06 1.39
C LEU A 49 -2.40 1.21 0.62
N LEU A 50 -1.97 1.26 -0.62
CA LEU A 50 -2.23 2.37 -1.53
C LEU A 50 -2.84 1.81 -2.80
N PHE A 51 -4.12 2.15 -3.03
CA PHE A 51 -4.87 1.66 -4.18
C PHE A 51 -5.13 2.78 -5.17
N PRO A 52 -4.96 2.53 -6.49
CA PRO A 52 -5.66 3.40 -7.45
C PRO A 52 -7.16 3.29 -7.20
N ARG A 53 -7.88 4.38 -7.41
CA ARG A 53 -9.30 4.45 -7.01
C ARG A 53 -10.16 3.30 -7.53
N PRO A 54 -10.05 2.85 -8.79
CA PRO A 54 -10.86 1.70 -9.24
C PRO A 54 -10.56 0.41 -8.47
N GLU A 55 -9.29 0.16 -8.11
CA GLU A 55 -8.95 -1.02 -7.32
C GLU A 55 -9.42 -0.87 -5.88
N TRP A 56 -9.42 0.34 -5.34
CA TRP A 56 -10.00 0.60 -4.03
C TRP A 56 -11.49 0.25 -4.00
N GLU A 57 -12.23 0.63 -5.05
CA GLU A 57 -13.65 0.32 -5.13
C GLU A 57 -13.90 -1.20 -5.09
N THR A 58 -13.08 -1.97 -5.80
CA THR A 58 -13.15 -3.43 -5.80
C THR A 58 -12.85 -3.99 -4.39
N PHE A 59 -11.79 -3.51 -3.76
CA PHE A 59 -11.40 -3.93 -2.42
C PHE A 59 -12.48 -3.56 -1.40
N ARG A 60 -12.99 -2.35 -1.47
CA ARG A 60 -14.05 -1.87 -0.58
C ARG A 60 -15.29 -2.76 -0.66
N ALA A 61 -15.70 -3.13 -1.86
CA ALA A 61 -16.86 -4.00 -2.07
C ALA A 61 -16.65 -5.38 -1.42
N ARG A 62 -15.44 -5.92 -1.51
CA ARG A 62 -15.09 -7.20 -0.87
C ARG A 62 -15.10 -7.08 0.65
N VAL A 63 -14.55 -6.00 1.19
CA VAL A 63 -14.53 -5.74 2.63
C VAL A 63 -15.95 -5.61 3.18
N ALA A 64 -16.85 -4.98 2.43
CA ALA A 64 -18.24 -4.81 2.84
C ALA A 64 -18.98 -6.15 3.01
N GLN A 65 -18.49 -7.21 2.40
CA GLN A 65 -19.10 -8.54 2.49
C GLN A 65 -18.45 -9.43 3.57
N LEU A 66 -17.52 -8.91 4.35
CA LEU A 66 -16.90 -9.67 5.43
C LEU A 66 -17.96 -10.08 6.46
N PRO A 67 -17.82 -11.30 7.06
CA PRO A 67 -18.75 -11.77 8.07
C PRO A 67 -18.68 -10.94 9.34
N MET A 68 -19.69 -11.06 10.19
CA MET A 68 -19.81 -10.27 11.42
C MET A 68 -18.64 -10.41 12.38
N ASP A 69 -18.02 -11.59 12.43
CA ASP A 69 -16.86 -11.81 13.30
C ASP A 69 -15.59 -11.08 12.80
N ALA A 70 -15.62 -10.55 11.57
CA ALA A 70 -14.53 -9.76 11.01
C ALA A 70 -14.85 -8.26 10.96
N HIS A 71 -15.88 -7.79 11.65
CA HIS A 71 -16.29 -6.38 11.52
C HIS A 71 -15.28 -5.37 12.06
N TRP A 72 -14.37 -5.78 12.95
CA TRP A 72 -13.26 -4.92 13.37
C TRP A 72 -12.32 -4.61 12.21
N TRP A 73 -12.07 -5.61 11.34
CA TRP A 73 -11.26 -5.40 10.14
C TRP A 73 -11.95 -4.50 9.14
N ARG A 74 -13.28 -4.58 9.07
CA ARG A 74 -14.05 -3.64 8.26
C ARG A 74 -13.83 -2.21 8.75
N ARG A 75 -13.85 -1.99 10.07
CA ARG A 75 -13.57 -0.67 10.65
C ARG A 75 -12.16 -0.21 10.35
N ILE A 76 -11.18 -1.10 10.45
CA ILE A 76 -9.79 -0.76 10.18
C ILE A 76 -9.60 -0.36 8.72
N PHE A 77 -10.09 -1.17 7.78
CA PHE A 77 -9.92 -0.88 6.37
C PHE A 77 -10.72 0.32 5.89
N LEU A 78 -12.00 0.37 6.22
CA LEU A 78 -12.87 1.46 5.74
C LEU A 78 -12.76 2.70 6.60
N GLY A 79 -12.64 2.52 7.90
CA GLY A 79 -12.57 3.64 8.84
C GLY A 79 -11.26 4.42 8.76
N SER A 80 -10.19 3.79 8.28
CA SER A 80 -8.88 4.45 8.12
C SER A 80 -8.64 4.98 6.72
N ALA A 81 -9.55 4.71 5.78
CA ALA A 81 -9.34 5.05 4.38
C ALA A 81 -9.27 6.56 4.18
N ALA A 82 -8.26 7.02 3.45
CA ALA A 82 -8.06 8.41 3.11
C ALA A 82 -7.89 8.55 1.61
N ASP A 83 -8.76 9.34 0.99
CA ASP A 83 -8.70 9.63 -0.43
C ASP A 83 -7.75 10.79 -0.67
N VAL A 84 -6.79 10.59 -1.56
CA VAL A 84 -5.84 11.63 -1.94
C VAL A 84 -5.65 11.62 -3.44
N GLU A 85 -5.00 12.65 -3.97
CA GLU A 85 -4.68 12.74 -5.38
C GLU A 85 -3.20 13.05 -5.56
N LEU A 86 -2.64 12.56 -6.65
CA LEU A 86 -1.32 13.01 -7.08
C LEU A 86 -1.39 14.51 -7.32
N ASP A 87 -0.45 15.26 -6.75
CA ASP A 87 -0.34 16.69 -7.03
C ASP A 87 0.38 16.92 -8.37
N SER A 88 0.51 18.19 -8.77
CA SER A 88 1.14 18.53 -10.05
C SER A 88 2.61 18.11 -10.15
N ALA A 89 3.26 17.89 -9.01
CA ALA A 89 4.65 17.41 -8.96
C ALA A 89 4.74 15.88 -8.81
N GLY A 90 3.62 15.16 -8.86
CA GLY A 90 3.61 13.71 -8.75
C GLY A 90 3.79 13.20 -7.33
N ARG A 91 3.34 13.97 -6.33
CA ARG A 91 3.48 13.61 -4.93
C ARG A 91 2.13 13.25 -4.32
N ILE A 92 2.16 12.39 -3.32
CA ILE A 92 0.99 11.98 -2.53
C ILE A 92 1.24 12.36 -1.08
N LEU A 93 0.24 12.99 -0.44
CA LEU A 93 0.29 13.30 0.98
C LEU A 93 -0.11 12.08 1.80
N VAL A 94 0.75 11.69 2.74
CA VAL A 94 0.42 10.67 3.73
C VAL A 94 0.09 11.40 5.03
N SER A 95 -1.14 11.28 5.51
CA SER A 95 -1.61 12.02 6.69
C SER A 95 -0.82 11.62 7.95
N PRO A 96 -0.73 12.52 8.94
CA PRO A 96 -0.06 12.20 10.20
C PRO A 96 -0.61 10.95 10.88
N GLU A 97 -1.93 10.74 10.85
CA GLU A 97 -2.57 9.58 11.45
C GLU A 97 -2.11 8.27 10.79
N LEU A 98 -2.05 8.25 9.47
CA LEU A 98 -1.60 7.06 8.75
C LEU A 98 -0.09 6.82 8.94
N ARG A 99 0.69 7.90 8.94
CA ARG A 99 2.14 7.77 9.22
C ARG A 99 2.37 7.17 10.60
N SER A 100 1.66 7.67 11.59
CA SER A 100 1.77 7.16 12.96
C SER A 100 1.36 5.69 13.04
N ALA A 101 0.27 5.32 12.38
CA ALA A 101 -0.22 3.94 12.37
C ALA A 101 0.80 2.96 11.80
N ALA A 102 1.59 3.37 10.82
CA ALA A 102 2.59 2.54 10.16
C ALA A 102 4.02 2.76 10.70
N GLY A 103 4.17 3.59 11.74
CA GLY A 103 5.49 3.89 12.31
C GLY A 103 6.41 4.61 11.35
N ILE A 104 5.85 5.35 10.40
CA ILE A 104 6.62 6.04 9.36
C ILE A 104 7.03 7.42 9.86
N GLU A 105 8.34 7.70 9.78
CA GLU A 105 8.86 9.04 10.07
C GLU A 105 9.32 9.73 8.78
N LYS A 106 10.31 9.17 8.11
CA LYS A 106 10.88 9.78 6.91
C LYS A 106 11.21 8.75 5.84
N GLU A 107 12.01 7.75 6.18
CA GLU A 107 12.47 6.77 5.21
C GLU A 107 11.42 5.68 5.03
N VAL A 108 11.02 5.45 3.78
CA VAL A 108 9.95 4.52 3.45
C VAL A 108 10.38 3.56 2.36
N MET A 109 9.70 2.43 2.29
CA MET A 109 9.81 1.47 1.21
C MET A 109 8.43 1.34 0.55
N LEU A 110 8.39 1.58 -0.75
CA LEU A 110 7.16 1.44 -1.54
C LEU A 110 7.24 0.17 -2.37
N LEU A 111 6.30 -0.73 -2.19
CA LEU A 111 6.28 -2.03 -2.86
C LEU A 111 5.09 -2.16 -3.80
N GLY A 112 5.34 -2.66 -5.00
CA GLY A 112 4.26 -3.05 -5.90
C GLY A 112 3.76 -4.45 -5.55
N MET A 113 2.45 -4.57 -5.37
CA MET A 113 1.79 -5.79 -4.92
C MET A 113 0.69 -6.25 -5.88
N GLY A 114 0.91 -6.07 -7.17
CA GLY A 114 -0.08 -6.46 -8.17
C GLY A 114 -1.12 -5.39 -8.38
N SER A 115 -2.26 -5.47 -7.71
CA SER A 115 -3.36 -4.52 -7.88
C SER A 115 -3.17 -3.21 -7.12
N HIS A 116 -2.20 -3.16 -6.21
CA HIS A 116 -1.99 -2.03 -5.31
C HIS A 116 -0.54 -1.92 -4.92
N LEU A 117 -0.24 -0.92 -4.08
CA LEU A 117 1.10 -0.71 -3.51
C LEU A 117 1.02 -0.81 -2.00
N GLU A 118 2.14 -1.17 -1.37
CA GLU A 118 2.29 -1.11 0.09
C GLU A 118 3.33 -0.07 0.43
N LEU A 119 3.07 0.72 1.46
CA LEU A 119 4.00 1.71 1.98
C LEU A 119 4.42 1.33 3.39
N TRP A 120 5.70 1.11 3.57
CA TRP A 120 6.30 0.65 4.82
C TRP A 120 7.30 1.67 5.36
N ASP A 121 7.42 1.72 6.68
CA ASP A 121 8.64 2.27 7.28
C ASP A 121 9.82 1.42 6.82
N ALA A 122 10.88 2.05 6.33
CA ALA A 122 11.98 1.32 5.68
C ALA A 122 12.66 0.32 6.62
N ALA A 123 12.93 0.72 7.87
CA ALA A 123 13.58 -0.17 8.84
C ALA A 123 12.69 -1.34 9.24
N SER A 124 11.39 -1.07 9.44
CA SER A 124 10.41 -2.11 9.77
C SER A 124 10.29 -3.14 8.65
N TYR A 125 10.26 -2.68 7.40
CA TYR A 125 10.20 -3.58 6.26
C TYR A 125 11.42 -4.49 6.20
N ALA A 126 12.61 -3.91 6.33
CA ALA A 126 13.86 -4.68 6.28
C ALA A 126 13.89 -5.77 7.36
N ALA A 127 13.47 -5.44 8.58
CA ALA A 127 13.44 -6.39 9.68
C ALA A 127 12.43 -7.53 9.43
N LYS A 128 11.23 -7.18 8.95
CA LYS A 128 10.19 -8.17 8.68
C LYS A 128 10.54 -9.07 7.50
N GLU A 129 11.15 -8.52 6.46
CA GLU A 129 11.61 -9.30 5.32
C GLU A 129 12.67 -10.31 5.75
N GLN A 130 13.65 -9.86 6.54
CA GLN A 130 14.69 -10.75 7.08
C GLN A 130 14.10 -11.87 7.91
N ALA A 131 13.14 -11.55 8.77
CA ALA A 131 12.48 -12.54 9.62
C ALA A 131 11.71 -13.56 8.77
N ALA A 132 11.02 -13.12 7.74
CA ALA A 132 10.27 -14.00 6.85
C ALA A 132 11.20 -14.96 6.10
N ILE A 133 12.31 -14.45 5.58
CA ILE A 133 13.30 -15.27 4.87
C ILE A 133 13.91 -16.31 5.83
N ALA A 134 14.23 -15.90 7.06
CA ALA A 134 14.81 -16.79 8.06
C ALA A 134 13.89 -17.93 8.46
N GLN A 135 12.57 -17.69 8.47
CA GLN A 135 11.59 -18.75 8.75
C GLN A 135 11.47 -19.77 7.61
N GLY A 136 11.91 -19.40 6.42
CA GLY A 136 11.80 -20.25 5.24
C GLY A 136 10.40 -20.24 4.64
N MET A 137 10.23 -20.96 3.54
CA MET A 137 8.97 -20.97 2.80
C MET A 137 7.91 -21.80 3.52
N PRO A 138 6.67 -21.26 3.65
CA PRO A 138 5.58 -22.04 4.21
C PRO A 138 5.18 -23.18 3.29
N GLU A 139 4.47 -24.16 3.84
CA GLU A 139 4.08 -25.38 3.11
C GLU A 139 3.28 -25.07 1.85
N ALA A 140 2.40 -24.08 1.91
CA ALA A 140 1.61 -23.67 0.76
C ALA A 140 2.48 -23.23 -0.42
N LEU A 141 3.61 -22.58 -0.14
CA LEU A 141 4.52 -22.10 -1.17
C LEU A 141 5.34 -23.24 -1.78
N LYS A 142 5.62 -24.27 -0.99
CA LYS A 142 6.38 -25.43 -1.49
C LYS A 142 5.64 -26.18 -2.60
N GLN A 143 4.33 -26.06 -2.66
CA GLN A 143 3.51 -26.68 -3.70
C GLN A 143 3.32 -25.78 -4.91
N PHE A 144 3.91 -24.61 -4.87
CA PHE A 144 3.81 -23.64 -5.96
C PHE A 144 4.71 -24.06 -7.12
N ASN A 145 4.16 -24.18 -8.31
CA ASN A 145 4.91 -24.52 -9.52
C ASN A 145 5.45 -23.26 -10.19
N PHE A 146 6.75 -23.27 -10.43
CA PHE A 146 7.40 -22.19 -11.17
C PHE A 146 7.53 -22.53 -12.64
#